data_41aa825c1e58b47ce88989c3eb650c77
#
_entry.id   41aa825c1e58b47ce88989c3eb650c77
#
_cell.length_a   1.000
_cell.length_b   1.000
_cell.length_c   1.000
_cell.angle_alpha   90.00
_cell.angle_beta   90.00
_cell.angle_gamma   90.00
#
_symmetry.space_group_name_H-M   'P 1'
#
loop_
_entity.id
_entity.type
_entity.pdbx_description
1 polymer ?
#
loop_
_entity_poly.entity_id
_entity_poly.type
_entity_poly.pdbx_seq_one_letter_code
_entity_poly.pdbx_strand_id
1 'polypeptide(L)'
;MYDVAIIGCGVIGAAAAYALSRYDNKVVILEAENDVADCTTKANSAILHAGYDPAPGTRMARLNVRGVALAKEICAKLDVSYKQCGSLVLALDEKELPHLQHLFENGTVNGVPDMKILSKEEALAMEPNLSEKVCGALWAPSAAIVNPWEYALAMTEAAVRNGVELRRSCKVTDAEAIEGGYRLTVPGGTVETRCIINAAGIWADKVHSMVEPANFHIIPTRGEYYLLDKSEGTRVSHVIFQCPNELGKGVLVAPTVHGNLLVGPNAEPVEGNDTSCTSSGLEFVKATAQRSVPSINFGESIRSFAGVRANLDVDDFIIGEEPEAPGWIDLAGMKSPGLSAAPAVAEEAVAILQQRGVLGAEKADYKDGRRHIRFKELSAEEKAALVKEQPAYGRVICRCETITEGEILAALHSEVPANTIDGVKRRAGAGMGRCQGGFCGPRVLELISRELGIDPLDILQDKNGSNVLLSETKVGGKSNG
;
A
#
# COMPACT_ATOMS: atom_id res chain seq x y z
N MET A 1 19.40 20.93 11.49
CA MET A 1 18.31 20.28 12.26
C MET A 1 17.02 20.39 11.47
N TYR A 2 16.25 19.29 11.35
CA TYR A 2 14.91 19.27 10.78
C TYR A 2 13.87 19.64 11.82
N ASP A 3 12.68 20.06 11.39
CA ASP A 3 11.55 20.24 12.30
C ASP A 3 10.91 18.89 12.60
N VAL A 4 10.76 18.03 11.59
CA VAL A 4 10.17 16.69 11.71
C VAL A 4 10.96 15.66 10.91
N ALA A 5 11.31 14.53 11.52
CA ALA A 5 11.78 13.34 10.84
C ALA A 5 10.70 12.26 10.87
N ILE A 6 10.37 11.69 9.72
CA ILE A 6 9.42 10.58 9.58
C ILE A 6 10.23 9.30 9.36
N ILE A 7 10.07 8.30 10.23
CA ILE A 7 10.74 7.01 10.12
C ILE A 7 9.81 6.02 9.42
N GLY A 8 10.18 5.65 8.19
CA GLY A 8 9.42 4.78 7.31
C GLY A 8 8.56 5.52 6.28
N CYS A 9 8.55 5.00 5.05
CA CYS A 9 7.78 5.53 3.91
C CYS A 9 6.78 4.49 3.36
N GLY A 10 6.12 3.74 4.24
CA GLY A 10 4.87 3.05 3.93
C GLY A 10 3.73 4.05 3.79
N VAL A 11 2.50 3.57 3.58
CA VAL A 11 1.33 4.44 3.37
C VAL A 11 1.10 5.44 4.51
N ILE A 12 1.42 5.07 5.75
CA ILE A 12 1.27 5.95 6.92
C ILE A 12 2.28 7.10 6.89
N GLY A 13 3.57 6.78 6.71
CA GLY A 13 4.61 7.81 6.60
C GLY A 13 4.44 8.68 5.37
N ALA A 14 4.02 8.10 4.25
CA ALA A 14 3.69 8.84 3.03
C ALA A 14 2.53 9.83 3.23
N ALA A 15 1.46 9.40 3.93
CA ALA A 15 0.32 10.26 4.26
C ALA A 15 0.73 11.39 5.22
N ALA A 16 1.53 11.09 6.25
CA ALA A 16 2.06 12.09 7.17
C ALA A 16 2.93 13.13 6.45
N ALA A 17 3.83 12.66 5.57
CA ALA A 17 4.67 13.54 4.76
C ALA A 17 3.85 14.44 3.83
N TYR A 18 2.82 13.88 3.16
CA TYR A 18 1.92 14.63 2.31
C TYR A 18 1.16 15.71 3.08
N ALA A 19 0.62 15.37 4.25
CA ALA A 19 -0.08 16.33 5.09
C ALA A 19 0.86 17.45 5.58
N LEU A 20 2.07 17.11 6.04
CA LEU A 20 3.07 18.06 6.53
C LEU A 20 3.66 18.93 5.41
N SER A 21 3.70 18.45 4.17
CA SER A 21 4.27 19.19 3.05
C SER A 21 3.53 20.49 2.71
N ARG A 22 2.33 20.69 3.27
CA ARG A 22 1.55 21.93 3.18
C ARG A 22 2.14 23.09 3.98
N TYR A 23 2.96 22.77 4.99
CA TYR A 23 3.51 23.76 5.92
C TYR A 23 4.98 24.08 5.58
N ASP A 24 5.39 25.29 5.94
CA ASP A 24 6.78 25.73 5.76
C ASP A 24 7.67 25.14 6.86
N ASN A 25 7.85 23.83 6.81
CA ASN A 25 8.67 23.05 7.72
C ASN A 25 9.76 22.29 6.96
N LYS A 26 10.91 22.12 7.62
CA LYS A 26 11.95 21.20 7.15
C LYS A 26 11.63 19.77 7.58
N VAL A 27 11.09 18.98 6.66
CA VAL A 27 10.70 17.60 6.91
C VAL A 27 11.62 16.65 6.15
N VAL A 28 12.03 15.55 6.80
CA VAL A 28 12.77 14.46 6.18
C VAL A 28 12.06 13.13 6.39
N ILE A 29 12.02 12.30 5.36
CA ILE A 29 11.60 10.90 5.45
C ILE A 29 12.85 10.03 5.41
N LEU A 30 12.97 9.12 6.37
CA LEU A 30 14.05 8.13 6.48
C LEU A 30 13.48 6.75 6.21
N GLU A 31 13.68 6.24 4.98
CA GLU A 31 13.18 4.92 4.55
C GLU A 31 14.32 3.90 4.56
N ALA A 32 14.10 2.80 5.25
CA ALA A 32 15.09 1.74 5.39
C ALA A 32 15.38 0.98 4.08
N GLU A 33 14.34 0.81 3.26
CA GLU A 33 14.44 0.09 1.99
C GLU A 33 14.97 1.02 0.86
N ASN A 34 15.31 0.42 -0.28
CA ASN A 34 15.78 1.16 -1.46
C ASN A 34 14.66 1.80 -2.28
N ASP A 35 13.40 1.57 -1.93
CA ASP A 35 12.23 2.23 -2.51
C ASP A 35 11.14 2.46 -1.45
N VAL A 36 10.18 3.31 -1.75
CA VAL A 36 9.02 3.62 -0.88
C VAL A 36 7.91 2.58 -1.07
N ALA A 37 7.00 2.51 -0.10
CA ALA A 37 5.84 1.59 -0.12
C ALA A 37 6.23 0.10 -0.26
N ASP A 38 7.41 -0.29 0.18
CA ASP A 38 8.03 -1.57 -0.19
C ASP A 38 7.77 -2.74 0.79
N CYS A 39 7.04 -2.55 1.86
CA CYS A 39 6.70 -3.60 2.82
C CYS A 39 5.21 -3.94 2.78
N THR A 40 4.51 -3.82 3.91
CA THR A 40 3.06 -4.11 4.03
C THR A 40 2.22 -3.31 3.01
N THR A 41 2.65 -2.11 2.64
CA THR A 41 1.92 -1.25 1.69
C THR A 41 1.81 -1.85 0.29
N LYS A 42 2.83 -2.56 -0.21
CA LYS A 42 2.77 -3.21 -1.53
C LYS A 42 2.06 -4.57 -1.52
N ALA A 43 1.83 -5.17 -0.35
CA ALA A 43 1.37 -6.54 -0.19
C ALA A 43 0.21 -6.63 0.80
N ASN A 44 -0.97 -6.20 0.36
CA ASN A 44 -2.22 -6.19 1.10
C ASN A 44 -3.42 -6.43 0.17
N SER A 45 -4.63 -6.33 0.68
CA SER A 45 -5.86 -6.56 -0.07
C SER A 45 -6.30 -5.40 -0.98
N ALA A 46 -5.59 -4.27 -0.96
CA ALA A 46 -5.89 -3.09 -1.78
C ALA A 46 -7.28 -2.45 -1.51
N ILE A 47 -7.85 -2.67 -0.33
CA ILE A 47 -9.21 -2.28 0.01
C ILE A 47 -9.20 -1.05 0.93
N LEU A 48 -10.04 -0.08 0.60
CA LEU A 48 -10.46 0.99 1.47
C LEU A 48 -11.78 0.57 2.13
N HIS A 49 -11.68 0.08 3.38
CA HIS A 49 -12.81 -0.50 4.12
C HIS A 49 -13.82 0.57 4.51
N ALA A 50 -15.12 0.25 4.43
CA ALA A 50 -16.19 1.19 4.75
C ALA A 50 -16.20 1.68 6.21
N GLY A 51 -15.84 0.82 7.19
CA GLY A 51 -15.73 1.20 8.60
C GLY A 51 -16.73 0.51 9.55
N TYR A 52 -17.39 -0.54 9.11
CA TYR A 52 -18.37 -1.28 9.92
C TYR A 52 -17.73 -2.31 10.88
N ASP A 53 -16.51 -2.79 10.60
CA ASP A 53 -15.85 -3.86 11.36
C ASP A 53 -15.25 -3.37 12.71
N PRO A 54 -14.56 -2.22 12.80
CA PRO A 54 -14.00 -1.77 14.06
C PRO A 54 -15.07 -1.43 15.10
N ALA A 55 -14.78 -1.77 16.36
CA ALA A 55 -15.69 -1.50 17.49
C ALA A 55 -15.99 0.00 17.62
N PRO A 56 -17.25 0.39 17.85
CA PRO A 56 -17.63 1.78 18.06
C PRO A 56 -16.85 2.43 19.21
N GLY A 57 -16.46 3.70 19.02
CA GLY A 57 -15.71 4.47 20.00
C GLY A 57 -14.19 4.30 19.92
N THR A 58 -13.67 3.37 19.14
CA THR A 58 -12.22 3.21 18.91
C THR A 58 -11.69 4.27 17.93
N ARG A 59 -10.40 4.57 18.02
CA ARG A 59 -9.69 5.41 17.02
C ARG A 59 -9.78 4.76 15.63
N MET A 60 -9.61 3.45 15.58
CA MET A 60 -9.71 2.65 14.36
C MET A 60 -11.03 2.88 13.64
N ALA A 61 -12.18 2.86 14.35
CA ALA A 61 -13.50 3.12 13.78
C ALA A 61 -13.61 4.52 13.19
N ARG A 62 -13.29 5.53 13.98
CA ARG A 62 -13.38 6.94 13.59
C ARG A 62 -12.47 7.28 12.42
N LEU A 63 -11.21 6.84 12.48
CA LEU A 63 -10.20 7.15 11.46
C LEU A 63 -10.43 6.36 10.18
N ASN A 64 -11.03 5.17 10.23
CA ASN A 64 -11.39 4.44 9.02
C ASN A 64 -12.46 5.19 8.21
N VAL A 65 -13.56 5.58 8.83
CA VAL A 65 -14.65 6.29 8.14
C VAL A 65 -14.17 7.64 7.58
N ARG A 66 -13.42 8.42 8.40
CA ARG A 66 -12.82 9.69 7.95
C ARG A 66 -11.82 9.45 6.82
N GLY A 67 -10.96 8.44 6.96
CA GLY A 67 -9.89 8.13 6.01
C GLY A 67 -10.40 7.72 4.63
N VAL A 68 -11.49 6.96 4.54
CA VAL A 68 -12.12 6.58 3.25
C VAL A 68 -12.60 7.80 2.48
N ALA A 69 -13.22 8.76 3.17
CA ALA A 69 -13.65 10.00 2.54
C ALA A 69 -12.46 10.80 2.00
N LEU A 70 -11.42 10.97 2.82
CA LEU A 70 -10.18 11.66 2.41
C LEU A 70 -9.44 10.92 1.29
N ALA A 71 -9.37 9.59 1.33
CA ALA A 71 -8.70 8.80 0.31
C ALA A 71 -9.32 8.99 -1.08
N LYS A 72 -10.64 9.09 -1.18
CA LYS A 72 -11.35 9.40 -2.42
C LYS A 72 -10.90 10.74 -3.02
N GLU A 73 -10.81 11.78 -2.19
CA GLU A 73 -10.35 13.11 -2.61
C GLU A 73 -8.88 13.11 -3.03
N ILE A 74 -8.02 12.47 -2.23
CA ILE A 74 -6.58 12.37 -2.50
C ILE A 74 -6.32 11.59 -3.78
N CYS A 75 -7.00 10.46 -4.00
CA CYS A 75 -6.87 9.69 -5.23
C CYS A 75 -7.28 10.50 -6.46
N ALA A 76 -8.35 11.29 -6.38
CA ALA A 76 -8.77 12.16 -7.48
C ALA A 76 -7.75 13.29 -7.76
N LYS A 77 -7.20 13.93 -6.72
CA LYS A 77 -6.20 15.01 -6.86
C LYS A 77 -4.85 14.51 -7.38
N LEU A 78 -4.41 13.36 -6.88
CA LEU A 78 -3.10 12.81 -7.19
C LEU A 78 -3.14 11.78 -8.33
N ASP A 79 -4.26 11.65 -9.04
CA ASP A 79 -4.43 10.76 -10.18
C ASP A 79 -4.02 9.31 -9.86
N VAL A 80 -4.54 8.79 -8.75
CA VAL A 80 -4.31 7.42 -8.29
C VAL A 80 -5.45 6.52 -8.76
N SER A 81 -5.11 5.34 -9.23
CA SER A 81 -6.09 4.32 -9.64
C SER A 81 -6.99 3.92 -8.47
N TYR A 82 -8.27 4.29 -8.55
CA TYR A 82 -9.29 4.13 -7.50
C TYR A 82 -10.62 3.72 -8.10
N LYS A 83 -11.35 2.81 -7.42
CA LYS A 83 -12.73 2.45 -7.81
C LYS A 83 -13.57 2.22 -6.56
N GLN A 84 -14.62 3.03 -6.39
CA GLN A 84 -15.66 2.79 -5.37
C GLN A 84 -16.59 1.69 -5.88
N CYS A 85 -16.35 0.46 -5.47
CA CYS A 85 -17.12 -0.70 -5.90
C CYS A 85 -18.04 -1.26 -4.80
N GLY A 86 -17.90 -0.77 -3.55
CA GLY A 86 -18.63 -1.31 -2.42
C GLY A 86 -18.14 -2.68 -1.96
N SER A 87 -18.69 -3.18 -0.86
CA SER A 87 -18.38 -4.50 -0.32
C SER A 87 -19.61 -5.24 0.19
N LEU A 88 -19.57 -6.56 0.09
CA LEU A 88 -20.55 -7.48 0.65
C LEU A 88 -19.87 -8.34 1.72
N VAL A 89 -20.43 -8.42 2.93
CA VAL A 89 -20.09 -9.44 3.92
C VAL A 89 -21.16 -10.52 3.87
N LEU A 90 -20.78 -11.74 3.51
CA LEU A 90 -21.70 -12.84 3.27
C LEU A 90 -21.91 -13.67 4.53
N ALA A 91 -23.17 -13.96 4.87
CA ALA A 91 -23.55 -15.08 5.73
C ALA A 91 -23.76 -16.32 4.85
N LEU A 92 -23.01 -17.40 5.11
CA LEU A 92 -23.09 -18.68 4.40
C LEU A 92 -23.85 -19.75 5.21
N ASP A 93 -24.27 -19.39 6.41
CA ASP A 93 -25.12 -20.19 7.31
C ASP A 93 -26.07 -19.23 8.04
N GLU A 94 -27.29 -19.67 8.34
CA GLU A 94 -28.29 -18.86 9.07
C GLU A 94 -27.77 -18.40 10.45
N LYS A 95 -26.87 -19.17 11.08
CA LYS A 95 -26.22 -18.81 12.34
C LYS A 95 -25.33 -17.59 12.24
N GLU A 96 -24.90 -17.23 11.03
CA GLU A 96 -24.06 -16.05 10.76
C GLU A 96 -24.87 -14.76 10.56
N LEU A 97 -26.21 -14.85 10.35
CA LEU A 97 -27.08 -13.68 10.16
C LEU A 97 -27.04 -12.68 11.32
N PRO A 98 -27.02 -13.10 12.61
CA PRO A 98 -26.87 -12.15 13.71
C PRO A 98 -25.56 -11.36 13.66
N HIS A 99 -24.50 -11.93 13.09
CA HIS A 99 -23.24 -11.21 12.91
C HIS A 99 -23.35 -10.08 11.87
N LEU A 100 -24.11 -10.29 10.78
CA LEU A 100 -24.38 -9.22 9.81
C LEU A 100 -25.11 -8.05 10.48
N GLN A 101 -26.10 -8.36 11.34
CA GLN A 101 -26.85 -7.35 12.08
C GLN A 101 -25.94 -6.57 13.05
N HIS A 102 -25.05 -7.27 13.76
CA HIS A 102 -24.04 -6.63 14.62
C HIS A 102 -23.11 -5.69 13.85
N LEU A 103 -22.59 -6.11 12.68
CA LEU A 103 -21.77 -5.25 11.82
C LEU A 103 -22.55 -4.05 11.29
N PHE A 104 -23.84 -4.22 10.97
CA PHE A 104 -24.71 -3.13 10.54
C PHE A 104 -24.88 -2.09 11.65
N GLU A 105 -25.12 -2.54 12.88
CA GLU A 105 -25.26 -1.69 14.06
C GLU A 105 -23.95 -0.93 14.35
N ASN A 106 -22.82 -1.64 14.37
CA ASN A 106 -21.50 -1.02 14.54
C ASN A 106 -21.25 0.07 13.49
N GLY A 107 -21.45 -0.28 12.21
CA GLY A 107 -21.21 0.65 11.12
C GLY A 107 -22.16 1.87 11.18
N THR A 108 -23.41 1.68 11.62
CA THR A 108 -24.35 2.79 11.83
C THR A 108 -23.83 3.75 12.91
N VAL A 109 -23.36 3.24 14.05
CA VAL A 109 -22.77 4.05 15.12
C VAL A 109 -21.47 4.72 14.65
N ASN A 110 -20.65 4.02 13.85
CA ASN A 110 -19.42 4.57 13.29
C ASN A 110 -19.64 5.63 12.20
N GLY A 111 -20.89 5.78 11.70
CA GLY A 111 -21.23 6.74 10.67
C GLY A 111 -20.97 6.28 9.23
N VAL A 112 -20.95 4.97 8.99
CA VAL A 112 -20.81 4.41 7.62
C VAL A 112 -22.11 4.68 6.85
N PRO A 113 -22.05 5.37 5.69
CA PRO A 113 -23.25 5.76 4.95
C PRO A 113 -23.87 4.60 4.17
N ASP A 114 -25.19 4.64 4.01
CA ASP A 114 -26.00 3.87 3.05
C ASP A 114 -25.86 2.35 3.13
N MET A 115 -25.48 1.80 4.30
CA MET A 115 -25.43 0.36 4.50
C MET A 115 -26.83 -0.29 4.46
N LYS A 116 -26.88 -1.54 4.01
CA LYS A 116 -28.12 -2.34 3.97
C LYS A 116 -27.83 -3.80 4.28
N ILE A 117 -28.77 -4.44 5.00
CA ILE A 117 -28.82 -5.90 5.04
C ILE A 117 -29.62 -6.36 3.83
N LEU A 118 -29.04 -7.23 3.03
CA LEU A 118 -29.64 -7.81 1.83
C LEU A 118 -30.13 -9.22 2.09
N SER A 119 -31.26 -9.57 1.48
CA SER A 119 -31.70 -10.97 1.38
C SER A 119 -30.75 -11.79 0.50
N LYS A 120 -30.92 -13.10 0.50
CA LYS A 120 -30.25 -14.02 -0.42
C LYS A 120 -30.45 -13.62 -1.88
N GLU A 121 -31.69 -13.38 -2.27
CA GLU A 121 -32.09 -13.02 -3.63
C GLU A 121 -31.46 -11.72 -4.09
N GLU A 122 -31.44 -10.69 -3.22
CA GLU A 122 -30.80 -9.42 -3.49
C GLU A 122 -29.28 -9.56 -3.66
N ALA A 123 -28.63 -10.32 -2.77
CA ALA A 123 -27.18 -10.58 -2.84
C ALA A 123 -26.79 -11.34 -4.11
N LEU A 124 -27.54 -12.39 -4.50
CA LEU A 124 -27.32 -13.15 -5.72
C LEU A 124 -27.63 -12.33 -6.99
N ALA A 125 -28.60 -11.39 -6.94
CA ALA A 125 -28.87 -10.48 -8.04
C ALA A 125 -27.73 -9.47 -8.25
N MET A 126 -27.07 -9.02 -7.18
CA MET A 126 -25.88 -8.14 -7.26
C MET A 126 -24.64 -8.88 -7.76
N GLU A 127 -24.43 -10.10 -7.29
CA GLU A 127 -23.26 -10.94 -7.59
C GLU A 127 -23.70 -12.37 -7.98
N PRO A 128 -23.99 -12.60 -9.27
CA PRO A 128 -24.53 -13.88 -9.73
C PRO A 128 -23.59 -15.10 -9.57
N ASN A 129 -22.30 -14.86 -9.35
CA ASN A 129 -21.30 -15.92 -9.17
C ASN A 129 -21.11 -16.35 -7.70
N LEU A 130 -21.89 -15.77 -6.78
CA LEU A 130 -21.87 -16.18 -5.38
C LEU A 130 -22.42 -17.61 -5.21
N SER A 131 -22.02 -18.25 -4.14
CA SER A 131 -22.51 -19.56 -3.75
C SER A 131 -24.01 -19.53 -3.43
N GLU A 132 -24.75 -20.55 -3.87
CA GLU A 132 -26.15 -20.79 -3.49
C GLU A 132 -26.36 -20.94 -1.99
N LYS A 133 -25.27 -21.13 -1.20
CA LYS A 133 -25.32 -21.23 0.27
C LYS A 133 -25.45 -19.86 0.95
N VAL A 134 -25.35 -18.75 0.21
CA VAL A 134 -25.57 -17.42 0.78
C VAL A 134 -26.96 -17.33 1.39
N CYS A 135 -27.05 -16.93 2.66
CA CYS A 135 -28.30 -16.72 3.40
C CYS A 135 -28.69 -15.25 3.48
N GLY A 136 -27.72 -14.34 3.36
CA GLY A 136 -27.88 -12.89 3.36
C GLY A 136 -26.53 -12.21 3.27
N ALA A 137 -26.54 -10.89 3.15
CA ALA A 137 -25.30 -10.09 3.09
C ALA A 137 -25.46 -8.72 3.73
N LEU A 138 -24.36 -8.17 4.27
CA LEU A 138 -24.26 -6.73 4.58
C LEU A 138 -23.63 -6.03 3.38
N TRP A 139 -24.35 -5.09 2.80
CA TRP A 139 -23.90 -4.19 1.75
C TRP A 139 -23.37 -2.88 2.31
N ALA A 140 -22.16 -2.49 1.93
CA ALA A 140 -21.54 -1.22 2.30
C ALA A 140 -21.00 -0.50 1.04
N PRO A 141 -21.74 0.45 0.45
CA PRO A 141 -21.42 1.09 -0.83
C PRO A 141 -20.21 2.01 -0.79
N SER A 142 -19.81 2.48 0.38
CA SER A 142 -18.66 3.39 0.56
C SER A 142 -17.30 2.69 0.46
N ALA A 143 -17.24 1.36 0.54
CA ALA A 143 -16.00 0.62 0.34
C ALA A 143 -15.46 0.80 -1.08
N ALA A 144 -14.14 0.81 -1.21
CA ALA A 144 -13.46 1.01 -2.48
C ALA A 144 -12.23 0.12 -2.60
N ILE A 145 -11.67 0.04 -3.80
CA ILE A 145 -10.37 -0.55 -4.08
C ILE A 145 -9.44 0.51 -4.65
N VAL A 146 -8.15 0.37 -4.37
CA VAL A 146 -7.11 1.32 -4.78
C VAL A 146 -5.87 0.57 -5.20
N ASN A 147 -4.97 1.21 -5.99
CA ASN A 147 -3.62 0.70 -6.11
C ASN A 147 -2.80 1.18 -4.88
N PRO A 148 -2.47 0.29 -3.91
CA PRO A 148 -1.96 0.72 -2.61
C PRO A 148 -0.54 1.31 -2.67
N TRP A 149 0.33 0.80 -3.54
CA TRP A 149 1.68 1.38 -3.73
C TRP A 149 1.64 2.68 -4.52
N GLU A 150 0.78 2.81 -5.54
CA GLU A 150 0.57 4.06 -6.26
C GLU A 150 0.02 5.15 -5.33
N TYR A 151 -0.87 4.78 -4.40
CA TYR A 151 -1.44 5.69 -3.41
C TYR A 151 -0.37 6.27 -2.48
N ALA A 152 0.48 5.42 -1.90
CA ALA A 152 1.58 5.88 -1.06
C ALA A 152 2.63 6.65 -1.86
N LEU A 153 2.99 6.17 -3.06
CA LEU A 153 3.96 6.82 -3.94
C LEU A 153 3.49 8.22 -4.37
N ALA A 154 2.24 8.36 -4.77
CA ALA A 154 1.69 9.64 -5.20
C ALA A 154 1.70 10.69 -4.07
N MET A 155 1.38 10.27 -2.84
CA MET A 155 1.51 11.15 -1.66
C MET A 155 2.97 11.52 -1.38
N THR A 156 3.90 10.58 -1.54
CA THR A 156 5.34 10.83 -1.36
C THR A 156 5.88 11.77 -2.45
N GLU A 157 5.52 11.56 -3.72
CA GLU A 157 5.92 12.45 -4.83
C GLU A 157 5.39 13.87 -4.62
N ALA A 158 4.12 14.01 -4.18
CA ALA A 158 3.57 15.31 -3.85
C ALA A 158 4.30 15.98 -2.68
N ALA A 159 4.68 15.21 -1.65
CA ALA A 159 5.46 15.73 -0.52
C ALA A 159 6.86 16.18 -0.94
N VAL A 160 7.57 15.39 -1.73
CA VAL A 160 8.92 15.74 -2.25
C VAL A 160 8.86 16.99 -3.14
N ARG A 161 7.87 17.08 -4.05
CA ARG A 161 7.64 18.27 -4.89
C ARG A 161 7.43 19.54 -4.07
N ASN A 162 6.87 19.40 -2.88
CA ASN A 162 6.66 20.50 -1.94
C ASN A 162 7.77 20.66 -0.88
N GLY A 163 8.95 20.08 -1.11
CA GLY A 163 10.17 20.33 -0.35
C GLY A 163 10.45 19.37 0.80
N VAL A 164 9.70 18.27 0.94
CA VAL A 164 10.06 17.18 1.87
C VAL A 164 11.26 16.43 1.31
N GLU A 165 12.30 16.25 2.12
CA GLU A 165 13.47 15.45 1.75
C GLU A 165 13.16 13.95 1.95
N LEU A 166 13.50 13.12 0.96
CA LEU A 166 13.40 11.66 1.05
C LEU A 166 14.78 11.03 1.00
N ARG A 167 15.13 10.24 2.01
CA ARG A 167 16.32 9.39 2.04
C ARG A 167 15.92 7.94 2.04
N ARG A 168 16.22 7.24 0.95
CA ARG A 168 16.05 5.78 0.81
C ARG A 168 17.35 5.06 1.20
N SER A 169 17.28 3.76 1.50
CA SER A 169 18.38 2.97 2.07
C SER A 169 18.99 3.66 3.30
N CYS A 170 18.14 4.28 4.10
CA CYS A 170 18.49 5.12 5.22
C CYS A 170 17.83 4.61 6.51
N LYS A 171 18.17 3.39 6.90
CA LYS A 171 17.64 2.75 8.10
C LYS A 171 18.11 3.48 9.35
N VAL A 172 17.17 3.95 10.17
CA VAL A 172 17.46 4.42 11.53
C VAL A 172 17.85 3.21 12.39
N THR A 173 18.99 3.28 13.04
CA THR A 173 19.53 2.19 13.86
C THR A 173 19.60 2.54 15.35
N ASP A 174 19.56 3.83 15.70
CA ASP A 174 19.57 4.34 17.05
C ASP A 174 19.00 5.75 17.11
N ALA A 175 18.52 6.17 18.29
CA ALA A 175 18.00 7.50 18.56
C ALA A 175 18.45 7.97 19.94
N GLU A 176 18.98 9.19 20.02
CA GLU A 176 19.44 9.84 21.25
C GLU A 176 18.67 11.14 21.46
N ALA A 177 18.14 11.35 22.65
CA ALA A 177 17.59 12.65 23.03
C ALA A 177 18.71 13.68 23.19
N ILE A 178 18.55 14.85 22.57
CA ILE A 178 19.49 15.97 22.62
C ILE A 178 18.76 17.25 23.05
N GLU A 179 19.49 18.32 23.29
CA GLU A 179 18.87 19.62 23.59
C GLU A 179 18.00 20.07 22.40
N GLY A 180 16.70 20.19 22.60
CA GLY A 180 15.72 20.66 21.63
C GLY A 180 15.25 19.61 20.62
N GLY A 181 15.51 18.31 20.84
CA GLY A 181 15.01 17.24 19.96
C GLY A 181 15.78 15.94 20.07
N TYR A 182 16.05 15.34 18.91
CA TYR A 182 16.64 14.00 18.79
C TYR A 182 17.75 13.97 17.74
N ARG A 183 18.73 13.11 17.97
CA ARG A 183 19.75 12.70 17.00
C ARG A 183 19.53 11.25 16.61
N LEU A 184 19.26 11.02 15.33
CA LEU A 184 19.05 9.70 14.74
C LEU A 184 20.33 9.22 14.09
N THR A 185 20.76 7.99 14.40
CA THR A 185 21.89 7.33 13.72
C THR A 185 21.38 6.65 12.45
N VAL A 186 22.00 6.97 11.32
CA VAL A 186 21.68 6.46 9.99
C VAL A 186 22.95 6.05 9.24
N PRO A 187 22.87 5.28 8.15
CA PRO A 187 24.05 4.97 7.34
C PRO A 187 24.78 6.25 6.89
N GLY A 188 26.07 6.31 7.17
CA GLY A 188 26.92 7.43 6.79
C GLY A 188 26.88 8.66 7.69
N GLY A 189 26.17 8.62 8.84
CA GLY A 189 26.17 9.72 9.79
C GLY A 189 24.96 9.81 10.70
N THR A 190 24.53 11.04 10.97
CA THR A 190 23.40 11.32 11.87
C THR A 190 22.43 12.32 11.26
N VAL A 191 21.19 12.31 11.73
CA VAL A 191 20.14 13.29 11.41
C VAL A 191 19.60 13.88 12.70
N GLU A 192 19.62 15.22 12.81
CA GLU A 192 19.04 15.91 13.97
C GLU A 192 17.69 16.51 13.61
N THR A 193 16.72 16.32 14.49
CA THR A 193 15.32 16.76 14.31
C THR A 193 14.69 17.20 15.63
N ARG A 194 13.72 18.11 15.56
CA ARG A 194 12.96 18.56 16.75
C ARG A 194 11.91 17.53 17.16
N CYS A 195 11.23 16.93 16.18
CA CYS A 195 10.19 15.92 16.40
C CYS A 195 10.41 14.72 15.50
N ILE A 196 9.87 13.58 15.94
CA ILE A 196 9.89 12.31 15.20
C ILE A 196 8.45 11.83 15.02
N ILE A 197 8.16 11.31 13.83
CA ILE A 197 6.98 10.48 13.56
C ILE A 197 7.46 9.06 13.27
N ASN A 198 7.18 8.16 14.21
CA ASN A 198 7.45 6.73 14.05
C ASN A 198 6.33 6.08 13.22
N ALA A 199 6.58 5.86 11.94
CA ALA A 199 5.70 5.16 11.00
C ALA A 199 6.34 3.87 10.48
N ALA A 200 7.14 3.19 11.32
CA ALA A 200 7.99 2.05 10.94
C ALA A 200 7.24 0.72 10.78
N GLY A 201 5.90 0.72 10.76
CA GLY A 201 5.09 -0.47 10.46
C GLY A 201 5.34 -1.61 11.44
N ILE A 202 5.77 -2.77 10.93
CA ILE A 202 6.03 -3.95 11.76
C ILE A 202 7.26 -3.83 12.68
N TRP A 203 8.00 -2.75 12.60
CA TRP A 203 9.15 -2.44 13.46
C TRP A 203 8.88 -1.26 14.41
N ALA A 204 7.63 -0.78 14.49
CA ALA A 204 7.31 0.43 15.25
C ALA A 204 7.66 0.31 16.75
N ASP A 205 7.45 -0.85 17.35
CA ASP A 205 7.83 -1.15 18.75
C ASP A 205 9.36 -1.13 18.96
N LYS A 206 10.11 -1.65 18.00
CA LYS A 206 11.59 -1.64 18.05
C LYS A 206 12.16 -0.24 17.86
N VAL A 207 11.53 0.55 16.99
CA VAL A 207 11.93 1.95 16.76
C VAL A 207 11.59 2.79 17.99
N HIS A 208 10.42 2.60 18.59
CA HIS A 208 10.05 3.23 19.86
C HIS A 208 11.07 2.89 20.97
N SER A 209 11.49 1.62 21.05
CA SER A 209 12.44 1.15 22.06
C SER A 209 13.86 1.74 21.94
N MET A 210 14.13 2.57 20.94
CA MET A 210 15.39 3.31 20.84
C MET A 210 15.45 4.50 21.83
N VAL A 211 14.29 4.99 22.30
CA VAL A 211 14.23 6.12 23.27
C VAL A 211 13.67 5.72 24.62
N GLU A 212 12.61 4.90 24.65
CA GLU A 212 11.98 4.40 25.87
C GLU A 212 11.52 2.96 25.67
N PRO A 213 11.46 2.13 26.70
CA PRO A 213 10.92 0.78 26.58
C PRO A 213 9.50 0.82 26.04
N ALA A 214 9.23 0.13 24.94
CA ALA A 214 7.92 0.14 24.32
C ALA A 214 6.84 -0.41 25.26
N ASN A 215 5.74 0.31 25.38
CA ASN A 215 4.55 -0.07 26.13
C ASN A 215 3.51 -0.81 25.28
N PHE A 216 3.86 -1.14 24.06
CA PHE A 216 3.08 -1.93 23.11
C PHE A 216 3.97 -2.93 22.37
N HIS A 217 3.36 -3.98 21.82
CA HIS A 217 4.10 -5.00 21.11
C HIS A 217 3.46 -5.31 19.74
N ILE A 218 4.30 -5.30 18.69
CA ILE A 218 3.86 -5.68 17.35
C ILE A 218 3.89 -7.22 17.20
N ILE A 219 2.77 -7.78 16.75
CA ILE A 219 2.61 -9.19 16.44
C ILE A 219 2.53 -9.34 14.92
N PRO A 220 3.67 -9.57 14.23
CA PRO A 220 3.69 -9.72 12.79
C PRO A 220 2.81 -10.88 12.34
N THR A 221 1.85 -10.62 11.45
CA THR A 221 0.91 -11.64 10.97
C THR A 221 0.88 -11.65 9.46
N ARG A 222 1.34 -12.75 8.88
CA ARG A 222 1.38 -12.98 7.43
C ARG A 222 0.00 -13.25 6.87
N GLY A 223 -0.27 -12.70 5.69
CA GLY A 223 -1.41 -13.03 4.85
C GLY A 223 -0.98 -13.34 3.44
N GLU A 224 -1.36 -14.49 2.94
CA GLU A 224 -0.99 -15.02 1.64
C GLU A 224 -2.14 -14.85 0.65
N TYR A 225 -1.80 -14.57 -0.62
CA TYR A 225 -2.75 -14.21 -1.65
C TYR A 225 -2.48 -14.90 -2.97
N TYR A 226 -3.55 -15.15 -3.74
CA TYR A 226 -3.49 -15.36 -5.18
C TYR A 226 -3.87 -14.08 -5.91
N LEU A 227 -3.13 -13.76 -6.96
CA LEU A 227 -3.50 -12.80 -7.98
C LEU A 227 -3.80 -13.56 -9.27
N LEU A 228 -5.05 -13.51 -9.75
CA LEU A 228 -5.49 -14.17 -10.95
C LEU A 228 -5.49 -13.20 -12.14
N ASP A 229 -5.37 -13.76 -13.34
CA ASP A 229 -5.41 -13.01 -14.59
C ASP A 229 -6.72 -12.23 -14.76
N LYS A 230 -6.72 -11.28 -15.68
CA LYS A 230 -7.87 -10.46 -16.07
C LYS A 230 -9.04 -11.29 -16.63
N SER A 231 -8.78 -12.51 -17.11
CA SER A 231 -9.83 -13.47 -17.47
C SER A 231 -10.75 -13.82 -16.30
N GLU A 232 -10.26 -13.74 -15.06
CA GLU A 232 -11.04 -13.91 -13.82
C GLU A 232 -11.51 -12.57 -13.22
N GLY A 233 -11.06 -11.44 -13.73
CA GLY A 233 -11.27 -10.11 -13.16
C GLY A 233 -12.73 -9.64 -13.07
N THR A 234 -13.62 -10.25 -13.85
CA THR A 234 -15.07 -9.99 -13.84
C THR A 234 -15.86 -11.02 -13.03
N ARG A 235 -15.17 -11.89 -12.29
CA ARG A 235 -15.80 -12.94 -11.50
C ARG A 235 -16.69 -12.37 -10.39
N VAL A 236 -16.27 -11.24 -9.80
CA VAL A 236 -17.06 -10.42 -8.90
C VAL A 236 -16.88 -8.93 -9.27
N SER A 237 -17.89 -8.12 -8.98
CA SER A 237 -17.88 -6.68 -9.24
C SER A 237 -17.59 -5.86 -7.99
N HIS A 238 -17.84 -6.45 -6.82
CA HIS A 238 -17.70 -5.88 -5.49
C HIS A 238 -16.66 -6.66 -4.66
N VAL A 239 -16.22 -6.08 -3.56
CA VAL A 239 -15.38 -6.80 -2.60
C VAL A 239 -16.25 -7.77 -1.80
N ILE A 240 -15.91 -9.04 -1.82
CA ILE A 240 -16.65 -10.10 -1.13
C ILE A 240 -15.88 -10.53 0.12
N PHE A 241 -16.48 -10.35 1.29
CA PHE A 241 -16.02 -10.86 2.57
C PHE A 241 -16.91 -12.02 3.04
N GLN A 242 -16.41 -12.81 3.96
CA GLN A 242 -17.16 -13.82 4.69
C GLN A 242 -17.33 -13.40 6.15
N CYS A 243 -18.42 -13.77 6.79
CA CYS A 243 -18.50 -13.72 8.24
C CYS A 243 -17.39 -14.58 8.87
N PRO A 244 -16.78 -14.14 9.99
CA PRO A 244 -15.88 -14.97 10.77
C PRO A 244 -16.60 -16.26 11.21
N ASN A 245 -15.87 -17.37 11.23
CA ASN A 245 -16.38 -18.66 11.71
C ASN A 245 -15.32 -19.37 12.54
N GLU A 246 -15.59 -20.63 12.94
CA GLU A 246 -14.66 -21.45 13.72
C GLU A 246 -13.28 -21.64 13.07
N LEU A 247 -13.18 -21.45 11.75
CA LEU A 247 -11.92 -21.51 10.98
C LEU A 247 -11.18 -20.16 10.93
N GLY A 248 -11.71 -19.11 11.58
CA GLY A 248 -11.12 -17.78 11.68
C GLY A 248 -11.82 -16.71 10.82
N LYS A 249 -11.13 -15.57 10.61
CA LYS A 249 -11.59 -14.55 9.68
C LYS A 249 -11.57 -15.12 8.28
N GLY A 250 -12.68 -15.00 7.54
CA GLY A 250 -12.81 -15.56 6.20
C GLY A 250 -11.82 -14.96 5.19
N VAL A 251 -11.70 -15.63 4.05
CA VAL A 251 -10.90 -15.17 2.90
C VAL A 251 -11.77 -14.27 2.03
N LEU A 252 -11.23 -13.14 1.60
CA LEU A 252 -11.92 -12.24 0.68
C LEU A 252 -11.66 -12.61 -0.80
N VAL A 253 -12.59 -12.18 -1.66
CA VAL A 253 -12.46 -12.20 -3.11
C VAL A 253 -12.75 -10.78 -3.59
N ALA A 254 -11.82 -10.15 -4.29
CA ALA A 254 -11.95 -8.75 -4.69
C ALA A 254 -11.47 -8.51 -6.12
N PRO A 255 -12.17 -7.68 -6.90
CA PRO A 255 -11.61 -7.16 -8.14
C PRO A 255 -10.43 -6.24 -7.80
N THR A 256 -9.54 -6.01 -8.75
CA THR A 256 -8.50 -4.97 -8.63
C THR A 256 -8.81 -3.80 -9.57
N VAL A 257 -8.21 -2.63 -9.29
CA VAL A 257 -8.34 -1.46 -10.16
C VAL A 257 -7.77 -1.67 -11.57
N HIS A 258 -6.95 -2.71 -11.75
CA HIS A 258 -6.35 -3.07 -13.04
C HIS A 258 -7.05 -4.22 -13.75
N GLY A 259 -8.17 -4.72 -13.21
CA GLY A 259 -9.01 -5.75 -13.83
C GLY A 259 -8.58 -7.19 -13.54
N ASN A 260 -7.73 -7.43 -12.58
CA ASN A 260 -7.40 -8.77 -12.06
C ASN A 260 -8.37 -9.17 -10.93
N LEU A 261 -8.33 -10.44 -10.51
CA LEU A 261 -8.99 -10.93 -9.31
C LEU A 261 -7.96 -11.22 -8.22
N LEU A 262 -8.18 -10.68 -7.03
CA LEU A 262 -7.38 -10.92 -5.84
C LEU A 262 -8.14 -11.82 -4.88
N VAL A 263 -7.48 -12.88 -4.39
CA VAL A 263 -8.07 -13.86 -3.47
C VAL A 263 -7.12 -14.08 -2.29
N GLY A 264 -7.61 -13.94 -1.09
CA GLY A 264 -6.84 -14.00 0.16
C GLY A 264 -7.35 -12.97 1.16
N PRO A 265 -6.68 -12.79 2.27
CA PRO A 265 -5.59 -13.59 2.78
C PRO A 265 -6.02 -14.66 3.79
N ASN A 266 -5.06 -15.53 4.15
CA ASN A 266 -5.06 -16.21 5.45
C ASN A 266 -4.50 -15.27 6.54
N ALA A 267 -4.28 -15.81 7.75
CA ALA A 267 -3.68 -15.06 8.85
C ALA A 267 -2.83 -16.00 9.72
N GLU A 268 -1.51 -15.90 9.59
CA GLU A 268 -0.55 -16.70 10.34
C GLU A 268 0.45 -15.81 11.07
N PRO A 269 0.62 -15.93 12.39
CA PRO A 269 1.72 -15.27 13.09
C PRO A 269 3.07 -15.72 12.52
N VAL A 270 3.98 -14.76 12.35
CA VAL A 270 5.34 -15.03 11.82
C VAL A 270 6.37 -14.21 12.57
N GLU A 271 7.64 -14.59 12.43
CA GLU A 271 8.74 -13.79 12.95
C GLU A 271 9.18 -12.74 11.91
N GLY A 272 9.33 -11.50 12.34
CA GLY A 272 9.82 -10.41 11.50
C GLY A 272 8.97 -10.17 10.25
N ASN A 273 9.61 -10.01 9.10
CA ASN A 273 8.97 -9.76 7.80
C ASN A 273 9.04 -11.00 6.89
N ASP A 274 8.59 -12.16 7.38
CA ASP A 274 8.51 -13.36 6.54
C ASP A 274 7.34 -13.24 5.54
N THR A 275 7.66 -13.00 4.29
CA THR A 275 6.72 -12.88 3.15
C THR A 275 6.72 -14.13 2.25
N SER A 276 7.15 -15.28 2.75
CA SER A 276 7.06 -16.54 2.03
C SER A 276 5.59 -16.97 1.84
N CYS A 277 5.30 -17.58 0.70
CA CYS A 277 4.04 -18.27 0.47
C CYS A 277 4.20 -19.76 0.77
N THR A 278 3.26 -20.33 1.51
CA THR A 278 3.25 -21.75 1.87
C THR A 278 2.18 -22.52 1.09
N SER A 279 2.44 -23.78 0.82
CA SER A 279 1.47 -24.65 0.15
C SER A 279 0.18 -24.77 0.96
N SER A 280 0.29 -24.96 2.27
CA SER A 280 -0.86 -25.07 3.19
C SER A 280 -1.66 -23.78 3.27
N GLY A 281 -1.00 -22.61 3.35
CA GLY A 281 -1.67 -21.32 3.41
C GLY A 281 -2.42 -20.98 2.13
N LEU A 282 -1.79 -21.22 0.97
CA LEU A 282 -2.44 -21.05 -0.32
C LEU A 282 -3.61 -22.04 -0.53
N GLU A 283 -3.48 -23.28 -0.08
CA GLU A 283 -4.57 -24.26 -0.17
C GLU A 283 -5.76 -23.88 0.72
N PHE A 284 -5.50 -23.38 1.93
CA PHE A 284 -6.53 -22.80 2.80
C PHE A 284 -7.25 -21.62 2.14
N VAL A 285 -6.49 -20.68 1.54
CA VAL A 285 -7.05 -19.52 0.82
C VAL A 285 -7.98 -19.98 -0.30
N LYS A 286 -7.52 -20.94 -1.13
CA LYS A 286 -8.31 -21.49 -2.22
C LYS A 286 -9.61 -22.15 -1.74
N ALA A 287 -9.51 -23.09 -0.80
CA ALA A 287 -10.66 -23.81 -0.30
C ALA A 287 -11.71 -22.89 0.37
N THR A 288 -11.22 -21.88 1.12
CA THR A 288 -12.08 -20.94 1.81
C THR A 288 -12.78 -19.98 0.84
N ALA A 289 -12.06 -19.44 -0.15
CA ALA A 289 -12.62 -18.54 -1.16
C ALA A 289 -13.73 -19.23 -1.99
N GLN A 290 -13.55 -20.50 -2.35
CA GLN A 290 -14.55 -21.27 -3.09
C GLN A 290 -15.86 -21.50 -2.33
N ARG A 291 -15.90 -21.27 -1.02
CA ARG A 291 -17.17 -21.26 -0.25
C ARG A 291 -18.05 -20.09 -0.64
N SER A 292 -17.45 -18.92 -0.94
CA SER A 292 -18.16 -17.70 -1.37
C SER A 292 -18.41 -17.69 -2.87
N VAL A 293 -17.38 -18.01 -3.67
CA VAL A 293 -17.39 -17.95 -5.14
C VAL A 293 -16.85 -19.27 -5.70
N PRO A 294 -17.69 -20.29 -5.84
CA PRO A 294 -17.25 -21.64 -6.22
C PRO A 294 -16.59 -21.73 -7.62
N SER A 295 -16.93 -20.79 -8.49
CA SER A 295 -16.54 -20.81 -9.91
C SER A 295 -15.15 -20.20 -10.18
N ILE A 296 -14.38 -19.80 -9.16
CA ILE A 296 -13.02 -19.24 -9.35
C ILE A 296 -12.10 -20.29 -9.97
N ASN A 297 -11.48 -19.95 -11.10
CA ASN A 297 -10.48 -20.79 -11.75
C ASN A 297 -9.06 -20.41 -11.27
N PHE A 298 -8.55 -21.10 -10.25
CA PHE A 298 -7.19 -20.91 -9.76
C PHE A 298 -6.09 -21.32 -10.74
N GLY A 299 -6.42 -22.01 -11.85
CA GLY A 299 -5.50 -22.26 -12.97
C GLY A 299 -5.05 -20.98 -13.69
N GLU A 300 -5.81 -19.90 -13.55
CA GLU A 300 -5.49 -18.57 -14.08
C GLU A 300 -4.63 -17.73 -13.11
N SER A 301 -4.05 -18.33 -12.06
CA SER A 301 -3.15 -17.63 -11.18
C SER A 301 -1.88 -17.17 -11.92
N ILE A 302 -1.61 -15.86 -11.89
CA ILE A 302 -0.40 -15.28 -12.47
C ILE A 302 0.68 -15.01 -11.43
N ARG A 303 0.30 -14.92 -10.15
CA ARG A 303 1.21 -14.68 -9.04
C ARG A 303 0.58 -15.11 -7.71
N SER A 304 1.40 -15.62 -6.80
CA SER A 304 1.13 -15.62 -5.36
C SER A 304 2.08 -14.66 -4.66
N PHE A 305 1.63 -14.07 -3.57
CA PHE A 305 2.44 -13.19 -2.74
C PHE A 305 1.92 -13.18 -1.30
N ALA A 306 2.76 -12.73 -0.38
CA ALA A 306 2.36 -12.54 1.01
C ALA A 306 2.78 -11.17 1.52
N GLY A 307 2.04 -10.66 2.49
CA GLY A 307 2.36 -9.44 3.22
C GLY A 307 2.19 -9.62 4.71
N VAL A 308 2.97 -8.88 5.49
CA VAL A 308 2.96 -8.96 6.95
C VAL A 308 2.26 -7.74 7.54
N ARG A 309 1.23 -7.99 8.35
CA ARG A 309 0.44 -6.96 9.05
C ARG A 309 1.08 -6.63 10.39
N ALA A 310 1.08 -5.35 10.75
CA ALA A 310 1.51 -4.86 12.07
C ALA A 310 0.34 -4.95 13.07
N ASN A 311 -0.04 -6.19 13.48
CA ASN A 311 -1.02 -6.36 14.53
C ASN A 311 -0.44 -5.93 15.89
N LEU A 312 -1.31 -5.55 16.82
CA LEU A 312 -0.96 -5.22 18.19
C LEU A 312 -1.58 -6.24 19.14
N ASP A 313 -1.06 -6.28 20.35
CA ASP A 313 -1.63 -6.93 21.52
C ASP A 313 -2.90 -6.22 22.04
N VAL A 314 -3.11 -4.96 21.62
CA VAL A 314 -4.35 -4.19 21.85
C VAL A 314 -5.15 -4.05 20.55
N ASP A 315 -6.48 -3.91 20.67
CA ASP A 315 -7.35 -3.87 19.49
C ASP A 315 -7.72 -2.43 19.07
N ASP A 316 -6.74 -1.53 19.03
CA ASP A 316 -6.88 -0.18 18.47
C ASP A 316 -5.54 0.30 17.90
N PHE A 317 -5.53 1.44 17.18
CA PHE A 317 -4.32 2.11 16.73
C PHE A 317 -3.63 2.85 17.88
N ILE A 318 -2.30 2.82 17.89
CA ILE A 318 -1.49 3.69 18.76
C ILE A 318 -1.13 4.93 17.95
N ILE A 319 -1.68 6.06 18.38
CA ILE A 319 -1.42 7.38 17.80
C ILE A 319 -1.23 8.34 18.96
N GLY A 320 -0.07 8.90 19.07
CA GLY A 320 0.18 9.87 20.13
C GLY A 320 1.65 10.14 20.37
N GLU A 321 1.86 11.19 21.14
CA GLU A 321 3.17 11.54 21.65
C GLU A 321 3.49 10.70 22.89
N GLU A 322 4.73 10.21 22.97
CA GLU A 322 5.22 9.50 24.15
C GLU A 322 5.48 10.50 25.29
N PRO A 323 4.85 10.32 26.46
CA PRO A 323 4.99 11.26 27.55
C PRO A 323 6.43 11.44 28.07
N GLU A 324 7.20 10.37 28.11
CA GLU A 324 8.58 10.37 28.59
C GLU A 324 9.59 10.76 27.48
N ALA A 325 9.16 10.83 26.23
CA ALA A 325 9.95 11.25 25.08
C ALA A 325 9.25 12.38 24.30
N PRO A 326 9.21 13.62 24.83
CA PRO A 326 8.49 14.73 24.22
C PRO A 326 8.94 15.04 22.79
N GLY A 327 8.00 15.05 21.83
CA GLY A 327 8.27 15.21 20.40
C GLY A 327 8.41 13.91 19.64
N TRP A 328 8.38 12.75 20.32
CA TRP A 328 8.30 11.44 19.72
C TRP A 328 6.82 11.03 19.54
N ILE A 329 6.38 10.87 18.30
CA ILE A 329 4.98 10.58 17.96
C ILE A 329 4.92 9.20 17.31
N ASP A 330 4.22 8.27 17.94
CA ASP A 330 4.00 6.95 17.37
C ASP A 330 2.75 6.91 16.50
N LEU A 331 2.88 6.26 15.33
CA LEU A 331 1.79 5.86 14.45
C LEU A 331 1.91 4.35 14.23
N ALA A 332 1.54 3.57 15.26
CA ALA A 332 1.82 2.14 15.34
C ALA A 332 0.55 1.27 15.32
N GLY A 333 0.74 -0.01 15.03
CA GLY A 333 -0.36 -0.98 14.98
C GLY A 333 -1.32 -0.80 13.80
N MET A 334 -0.84 -0.21 12.72
CA MET A 334 -1.65 0.09 11.52
C MET A 334 -1.95 -1.16 10.70
N LYS A 335 -2.56 -2.18 11.35
CA LYS A 335 -3.22 -3.32 10.70
C LYS A 335 -4.42 -2.83 9.89
N SER A 336 -5.17 -3.75 9.24
CA SER A 336 -6.48 -3.37 8.66
C SER A 336 -7.38 -2.74 9.75
N PRO A 337 -7.94 -1.53 9.49
CA PRO A 337 -8.04 -0.81 8.24
C PRO A 337 -6.98 0.30 7.99
N GLY A 338 -5.72 0.10 8.34
CA GLY A 338 -4.66 1.12 8.26
C GLY A 338 -4.50 1.80 6.89
N LEU A 339 -4.66 1.05 5.78
CA LEU A 339 -4.63 1.64 4.43
C LEU A 339 -5.73 2.68 4.24
N SER A 340 -6.94 2.36 4.69
CA SER A 340 -8.11 3.26 4.63
C SER A 340 -7.94 4.47 5.53
N ALA A 341 -7.40 4.25 6.75
CA ALA A 341 -7.27 5.26 7.78
C ALA A 341 -6.08 6.22 7.56
N ALA A 342 -5.10 5.86 6.70
CA ALA A 342 -3.83 6.56 6.57
C ALA A 342 -3.93 8.10 6.49
N PRO A 343 -4.78 8.72 5.66
CA PRO A 343 -4.87 10.18 5.62
C PRO A 343 -5.47 10.78 6.89
N ALA A 344 -6.39 10.09 7.56
CA ALA A 344 -6.95 10.58 8.83
C ALA A 344 -5.96 10.42 9.99
N VAL A 345 -5.13 9.39 9.97
CA VAL A 345 -3.99 9.24 10.90
C VAL A 345 -3.00 10.39 10.71
N ALA A 346 -2.74 10.80 9.47
CA ALA A 346 -1.88 11.95 9.18
C ALA A 346 -2.48 13.27 9.70
N GLU A 347 -3.80 13.47 9.62
CA GLU A 347 -4.48 14.63 10.23
C GLU A 347 -4.24 14.68 11.75
N GLU A 348 -4.27 13.54 12.45
CA GLU A 348 -3.95 13.50 13.90
C GLU A 348 -2.49 13.81 14.19
N ALA A 349 -1.55 13.28 13.42
CA ALA A 349 -0.13 13.61 13.58
C ALA A 349 0.13 15.10 13.38
N VAL A 350 -0.50 15.72 12.39
CA VAL A 350 -0.45 17.17 12.16
C VAL A 350 -1.03 17.93 13.35
N ALA A 351 -2.17 17.49 13.89
CA ALA A 351 -2.80 18.14 15.06
C ALA A 351 -1.90 18.11 16.31
N ILE A 352 -1.21 16.99 16.54
CA ILE A 352 -0.23 16.88 17.66
C ILE A 352 0.92 17.87 17.46
N LEU A 353 1.51 17.95 16.26
CA LEU A 353 2.59 18.89 15.96
C LEU A 353 2.14 20.35 16.04
N GLN A 354 0.88 20.63 15.68
CA GLN A 354 0.29 21.97 15.82
C GLN A 354 0.14 22.36 17.29
N GLN A 355 -0.35 21.45 18.14
CA GLN A 355 -0.45 21.68 19.59
C GLN A 355 0.92 21.94 20.24
N ARG A 356 1.98 21.33 19.71
CA ARG A 356 3.36 21.58 20.13
C ARG A 356 3.95 22.90 19.62
N GLY A 357 3.26 23.60 18.73
CA GLY A 357 3.79 24.82 18.10
C GLY A 357 4.99 24.59 17.19
N VAL A 358 5.07 23.40 16.54
CA VAL A 358 6.17 23.03 15.64
C VAL A 358 5.84 23.39 14.20
N LEU A 359 4.56 23.46 13.83
CA LEU A 359 4.16 23.75 12.45
C LEU A 359 4.42 25.21 12.07
N GLY A 360 5.01 25.40 10.90
CA GLY A 360 5.13 26.70 10.24
C GLY A 360 3.81 27.18 9.64
N ALA A 361 3.87 28.27 8.89
CA ALA A 361 2.73 28.75 8.12
C ALA A 361 2.39 27.81 6.96
N GLU A 362 1.15 27.82 6.49
CA GLU A 362 0.80 27.12 5.25
C GLU A 362 1.47 27.79 4.05
N LYS A 363 2.00 26.96 3.13
CA LYS A 363 2.66 27.42 1.91
C LYS A 363 1.66 28.05 0.95
N ALA A 364 1.93 29.27 0.51
CA ALA A 364 1.10 29.95 -0.47
C ALA A 364 1.19 29.36 -1.90
N ASP A 365 2.32 28.72 -2.21
CA ASP A 365 2.64 28.12 -3.52
C ASP A 365 2.55 26.59 -3.52
N TYR A 366 1.77 26.02 -2.58
CA TYR A 366 1.59 24.58 -2.45
C TYR A 366 1.04 23.94 -3.73
N LYS A 367 1.74 22.92 -4.22
CA LYS A 367 1.38 22.19 -5.45
C LYS A 367 0.60 20.93 -5.12
N ASP A 368 -0.73 21.06 -5.08
CA ASP A 368 -1.67 19.98 -4.73
C ASP A 368 -2.24 19.32 -6.00
N GLY A 369 -1.44 18.51 -6.64
CA GLY A 369 -1.88 17.77 -7.82
C GLY A 369 -0.77 16.92 -8.41
N ARG A 370 -1.14 15.86 -9.08
CA ARG A 370 -0.29 14.96 -9.84
C ARG A 370 -1.00 14.59 -11.14
N ARG A 371 -0.25 14.41 -12.20
CA ARG A 371 -0.73 13.83 -13.45
C ARG A 371 0.16 12.65 -13.81
N HIS A 372 -0.45 11.49 -14.04
CA HIS A 372 0.23 10.28 -14.47
C HIS A 372 -0.27 9.89 -15.87
N ILE A 373 0.62 9.85 -16.85
CA ILE A 373 0.24 9.45 -18.21
C ILE A 373 0.10 7.94 -18.25
N ARG A 374 -1.12 7.46 -18.48
CA ARG A 374 -1.44 6.05 -18.78
C ARG A 374 -1.74 5.95 -20.25
N PHE A 375 -0.72 5.69 -21.07
CA PHE A 375 -0.82 5.73 -22.52
C PHE A 375 -1.98 4.88 -23.09
N LYS A 376 -2.22 3.71 -22.49
CA LYS A 376 -3.33 2.83 -22.93
C LYS A 376 -4.72 3.46 -22.80
N GLU A 377 -4.90 4.40 -21.88
CA GLU A 377 -6.18 5.04 -21.56
C GLU A 377 -6.47 6.28 -22.43
N LEU A 378 -5.46 6.80 -23.14
CA LEU A 378 -5.61 7.94 -24.02
C LEU A 378 -6.42 7.60 -25.29
N SER A 379 -7.11 8.59 -25.88
CA SER A 379 -7.75 8.48 -27.18
C SER A 379 -6.70 8.29 -28.30
N ALA A 380 -7.15 7.92 -29.50
CA ALA A 380 -6.26 7.76 -30.66
C ALA A 380 -5.55 9.10 -31.02
N GLU A 381 -6.27 10.20 -30.94
CA GLU A 381 -5.78 11.54 -31.21
C GLU A 381 -4.74 11.99 -30.18
N GLU A 382 -5.01 11.76 -28.89
CA GLU A 382 -4.09 12.06 -27.80
C GLU A 382 -2.81 11.23 -27.91
N LYS A 383 -2.93 9.91 -28.22
CA LYS A 383 -1.77 9.04 -28.48
C LYS A 383 -0.92 9.55 -29.62
N ALA A 384 -1.55 9.92 -30.75
CA ALA A 384 -0.84 10.44 -31.92
C ALA A 384 -0.11 11.75 -31.62
N ALA A 385 -0.76 12.66 -30.89
CA ALA A 385 -0.16 13.93 -30.46
C ALA A 385 1.02 13.68 -29.52
N LEU A 386 0.87 12.84 -28.50
CA LEU A 386 1.91 12.52 -27.53
C LEU A 386 3.13 11.84 -28.19
N VAL A 387 2.90 10.88 -29.10
CA VAL A 387 3.99 10.22 -29.84
C VAL A 387 4.75 11.19 -30.74
N LYS A 388 4.06 12.16 -31.35
CA LYS A 388 4.69 13.18 -32.18
C LYS A 388 5.60 14.09 -31.34
N GLU A 389 5.18 14.45 -30.13
CA GLU A 389 5.92 15.30 -29.19
C GLU A 389 7.06 14.51 -28.51
N GLN A 390 6.76 13.30 -28.08
CA GLN A 390 7.66 12.42 -27.31
C GLN A 390 7.68 11.02 -27.94
N PRO A 391 8.57 10.74 -28.92
CA PRO A 391 8.59 9.49 -29.69
C PRO A 391 8.73 8.20 -28.83
N ALA A 392 9.25 8.30 -27.62
CA ALA A 392 9.37 7.17 -26.69
C ALA A 392 8.01 6.55 -26.34
N TYR A 393 6.92 7.33 -26.33
CA TYR A 393 5.57 6.81 -26.13
C TYR A 393 5.06 5.96 -27.30
N GLY A 394 5.69 6.02 -28.48
CA GLY A 394 5.38 5.15 -29.61
C GLY A 394 5.99 3.75 -29.54
N ARG A 395 6.84 3.46 -28.55
CA ARG A 395 7.54 2.18 -28.41
C ARG A 395 6.97 1.37 -27.23
N VAL A 396 6.15 0.35 -27.51
CA VAL A 396 5.59 -0.55 -26.52
C VAL A 396 6.65 -1.53 -26.02
N ILE A 397 6.98 -1.47 -24.74
CA ILE A 397 7.95 -2.34 -24.04
C ILE A 397 7.23 -3.52 -23.39
N CYS A 398 6.20 -3.28 -22.59
CA CYS A 398 5.39 -4.32 -21.97
C CYS A 398 4.12 -4.58 -22.82
N ARG A 399 4.06 -5.71 -23.51
CA ARG A 399 2.93 -6.05 -24.40
C ARG A 399 1.66 -6.44 -23.64
N CYS A 400 1.80 -7.13 -22.51
CA CYS A 400 0.65 -7.58 -21.69
C CYS A 400 -0.15 -6.41 -21.14
N GLU A 401 0.54 -5.34 -20.72
CA GLU A 401 -0.07 -4.15 -20.09
C GLU A 401 -0.07 -2.93 -21.01
N THR A 402 0.50 -3.05 -22.21
CA THR A 402 0.62 -1.95 -23.18
C THR A 402 1.38 -0.74 -22.59
N ILE A 403 2.49 -1.02 -21.88
CA ILE A 403 3.34 0.04 -21.31
C ILE A 403 4.43 0.42 -22.29
N THR A 404 4.57 1.72 -22.50
CA THR A 404 5.53 2.32 -23.45
C THR A 404 6.86 2.63 -22.79
N GLU A 405 7.89 2.84 -23.62
CA GLU A 405 9.19 3.35 -23.16
C GLU A 405 9.03 4.73 -22.50
N GLY A 406 8.15 5.60 -23.02
CA GLY A 406 7.89 6.92 -22.45
C GLY A 406 7.37 6.84 -21.00
N GLU A 407 6.47 5.91 -20.70
CA GLU A 407 5.99 5.70 -19.32
C GLU A 407 7.11 5.18 -18.40
N ILE A 408 8.00 4.31 -18.90
CA ILE A 408 9.15 3.82 -18.13
C ILE A 408 10.14 4.95 -17.87
N LEU A 409 10.44 5.78 -18.86
CA LEU A 409 11.32 6.94 -18.71
C LEU A 409 10.74 7.93 -17.70
N ALA A 410 9.43 8.19 -17.74
CA ALA A 410 8.77 9.04 -16.76
C ALA A 410 8.92 8.48 -15.34
N ALA A 411 8.86 7.15 -15.15
CA ALA A 411 9.07 6.50 -13.87
C ALA A 411 10.52 6.61 -13.36
N LEU A 412 11.51 6.61 -14.27
CA LEU A 412 12.93 6.78 -13.94
C LEU A 412 13.31 8.21 -13.56
N HIS A 413 12.51 9.19 -13.99
CA HIS A 413 12.79 10.63 -13.81
C HIS A 413 11.70 11.36 -12.98
N SER A 414 10.84 10.59 -12.25
CA SER A 414 9.84 11.17 -11.35
C SER A 414 10.46 11.81 -10.11
N GLU A 415 9.69 12.52 -9.29
CA GLU A 415 10.14 13.09 -8.00
C GLU A 415 10.68 12.01 -7.03
N VAL A 416 10.18 10.78 -7.17
CA VAL A 416 10.67 9.60 -6.45
C VAL A 416 11.11 8.57 -7.50
N PRO A 417 12.31 8.70 -8.08
CA PRO A 417 12.72 7.90 -9.22
C PRO A 417 12.80 6.40 -8.93
N ALA A 418 12.37 5.57 -9.89
CA ALA A 418 12.63 4.15 -9.85
C ALA A 418 14.12 3.87 -10.14
N ASN A 419 14.71 2.89 -9.43
CA ASN A 419 16.08 2.44 -9.65
C ASN A 419 16.21 0.91 -9.73
N THR A 420 15.07 0.20 -9.68
CA THR A 420 14.98 -1.27 -9.75
C THR A 420 13.90 -1.66 -10.76
N ILE A 421 13.90 -2.92 -11.20
CA ILE A 421 12.87 -3.42 -12.12
C ILE A 421 11.48 -3.35 -11.48
N ASP A 422 11.34 -3.76 -10.22
CA ASP A 422 10.07 -3.67 -9.50
C ASP A 422 9.72 -2.23 -9.10
N GLY A 423 10.71 -1.33 -8.97
CA GLY A 423 10.48 0.11 -8.86
C GLY A 423 9.78 0.68 -10.09
N VAL A 424 10.24 0.32 -11.30
CA VAL A 424 9.56 0.64 -12.57
C VAL A 424 8.17 0.00 -12.63
N LYS A 425 8.05 -1.26 -12.24
CA LYS A 425 6.77 -2.00 -12.19
C LYS A 425 5.74 -1.28 -11.30
N ARG A 426 6.12 -0.81 -10.12
CA ARG A 426 5.24 -0.08 -9.20
C ARG A 426 4.77 1.28 -9.74
N ARG A 427 5.56 1.93 -10.62
CA ARG A 427 5.23 3.25 -11.19
C ARG A 427 4.53 3.17 -12.54
N ALA A 428 5.08 2.38 -13.46
CA ALA A 428 4.58 2.29 -14.83
C ALA A 428 3.71 1.05 -15.11
N GLY A 429 3.77 0.01 -14.26
CA GLY A 429 3.01 -1.24 -14.47
C GLY A 429 3.70 -2.26 -15.40
N ALA A 430 4.92 -1.98 -15.90
CA ALA A 430 5.67 -2.95 -16.69
C ALA A 430 6.02 -4.19 -15.85
N GLY A 431 5.62 -5.38 -16.32
CA GLY A 431 5.80 -6.64 -15.57
C GLY A 431 4.61 -7.08 -14.71
N MET A 432 3.49 -6.32 -14.70
CA MET A 432 2.28 -6.67 -13.93
C MET A 432 1.37 -7.68 -14.63
N GLY A 433 1.49 -7.84 -15.94
CA GLY A 433 0.62 -8.70 -16.71
C GLY A 433 0.98 -10.19 -16.61
N ARG A 434 0.26 -11.02 -17.37
CA ARG A 434 0.29 -12.50 -17.35
C ARG A 434 1.69 -13.11 -17.34
N CYS A 435 2.66 -12.54 -18.07
CA CYS A 435 4.02 -13.09 -18.13
C CYS A 435 4.94 -12.65 -16.98
N GLN A 436 4.49 -11.79 -16.06
CA GLN A 436 5.21 -11.31 -14.88
C GLN A 436 6.66 -10.87 -15.18
N GLY A 437 6.84 -10.06 -16.23
CA GLY A 437 8.15 -9.52 -16.61
C GLY A 437 8.97 -10.39 -17.57
N GLY A 438 8.53 -11.62 -17.88
CA GLY A 438 9.30 -12.56 -18.72
C GLY A 438 9.69 -12.01 -20.10
N PHE A 439 8.92 -11.07 -20.66
CA PHE A 439 9.25 -10.39 -21.93
C PHE A 439 9.86 -9.02 -21.74
N CYS A 440 9.29 -8.20 -20.85
CA CYS A 440 9.72 -6.82 -20.71
C CYS A 440 10.89 -6.64 -19.75
N GLY A 441 11.16 -7.58 -18.82
CA GLY A 441 12.21 -7.46 -17.82
C GLY A 441 13.58 -7.10 -18.39
N PRO A 442 14.11 -7.83 -19.40
CA PRO A 442 15.40 -7.48 -20.01
C PRO A 442 15.42 -6.06 -20.62
N ARG A 443 14.31 -5.63 -21.22
CA ARG A 443 14.20 -4.28 -21.80
C ARG A 443 14.12 -3.20 -20.74
N VAL A 444 13.42 -3.46 -19.64
CA VAL A 444 13.40 -2.55 -18.47
C VAL A 444 14.79 -2.41 -17.88
N LEU A 445 15.53 -3.53 -17.73
CA LEU A 445 16.93 -3.50 -17.28
C LEU A 445 17.81 -2.64 -18.19
N GLU A 446 17.72 -2.83 -19.52
CA GLU A 446 18.45 -2.03 -20.49
C GLU A 446 18.13 -0.52 -20.36
N LEU A 447 16.86 -0.17 -20.15
CA LEU A 447 16.41 1.21 -19.97
C LEU A 447 16.97 1.81 -18.67
N ILE A 448 16.90 1.09 -17.55
CA ILE A 448 17.47 1.53 -16.28
C ILE A 448 18.98 1.78 -16.44
N SER A 449 19.71 0.83 -17.03
CA SER A 449 21.15 0.95 -17.24
C SER A 449 21.48 2.18 -18.10
N ARG A 450 20.79 2.35 -19.21
CA ARG A 450 21.02 3.46 -20.15
C ARG A 450 20.73 4.83 -19.55
N GLU A 451 19.59 4.97 -18.87
CA GLU A 451 19.10 6.26 -18.37
C GLU A 451 19.79 6.71 -17.08
N LEU A 452 20.12 5.77 -16.20
CA LEU A 452 20.72 6.07 -14.90
C LEU A 452 22.23 5.83 -14.86
N GLY A 453 22.83 5.27 -15.93
CA GLY A 453 24.25 4.96 -15.99
C GLY A 453 24.69 3.87 -15.01
N ILE A 454 23.76 2.98 -14.59
CA ILE A 454 24.02 1.89 -13.66
C ILE A 454 24.54 0.68 -14.48
N ASP A 455 25.61 0.01 -13.96
CA ASP A 455 26.06 -1.23 -14.57
C ASP A 455 24.94 -2.28 -14.54
N PRO A 456 24.65 -3.00 -15.62
CA PRO A 456 23.64 -4.05 -15.63
C PRO A 456 23.77 -5.09 -14.51
N LEU A 457 24.98 -5.36 -14.02
CA LEU A 457 25.25 -6.26 -12.90
C LEU A 457 24.79 -5.72 -11.55
N ASP A 458 24.70 -4.38 -11.43
CA ASP A 458 24.26 -3.71 -10.19
C ASP A 458 22.76 -3.44 -10.16
N ILE A 459 22.03 -3.72 -11.25
CA ILE A 459 20.59 -3.53 -11.29
C ILE A 459 19.89 -4.63 -10.50
N LEU A 460 19.06 -4.21 -9.55
CA LEU A 460 18.30 -5.10 -8.69
C LEU A 460 16.90 -5.38 -9.27
N GLN A 461 16.38 -6.57 -8.98
CA GLN A 461 14.97 -6.86 -9.24
C GLN A 461 14.07 -6.00 -8.35
N ASP A 462 14.34 -5.97 -7.05
CA ASP A 462 13.57 -5.25 -6.03
C ASP A 462 14.48 -4.76 -4.88
N LYS A 463 14.60 -5.52 -3.79
CA LYS A 463 15.39 -5.19 -2.61
C LYS A 463 16.87 -5.44 -2.79
N ASN A 464 17.67 -4.90 -1.87
CA ASN A 464 19.10 -5.17 -1.80
C ASN A 464 19.38 -6.68 -1.80
N GLY A 465 20.35 -7.10 -2.61
CA GLY A 465 20.71 -8.52 -2.80
C GLY A 465 19.89 -9.26 -3.84
N SER A 466 18.91 -8.62 -4.51
CA SER A 466 18.12 -9.23 -5.60
C SER A 466 18.69 -8.92 -7.00
N ASN A 467 20.00 -9.11 -7.16
CA ASN A 467 20.65 -8.88 -8.45
C ASN A 467 20.04 -9.75 -9.56
N VAL A 468 19.72 -9.13 -10.70
CA VAL A 468 19.15 -9.86 -11.85
C VAL A 468 20.23 -10.63 -12.58
N LEU A 469 21.41 -10.03 -12.71
CA LEU A 469 22.59 -10.64 -13.32
C LEU A 469 23.67 -10.81 -12.24
N LEU A 470 24.30 -11.96 -12.20
CA LEU A 470 25.34 -12.28 -11.20
C LEU A 470 26.76 -12.07 -11.73
N SER A 471 26.95 -12.25 -13.04
CA SER A 471 28.24 -12.11 -13.71
C SER A 471 28.06 -12.09 -15.23
N GLU A 472 29.07 -11.67 -15.95
CA GLU A 472 29.13 -11.88 -17.39
C GLU A 472 29.31 -13.39 -17.72
N THR A 473 28.57 -13.88 -18.70
CA THR A 473 28.64 -15.29 -19.11
C THR A 473 29.93 -15.63 -19.82
N LYS A 474 30.51 -14.65 -20.53
CA LYS A 474 31.80 -14.75 -21.19
C LYS A 474 32.70 -13.66 -20.65
N VAL A 475 33.43 -13.94 -19.59
CA VAL A 475 34.55 -13.09 -19.19
C VAL A 475 35.54 -13.15 -20.35
N GLY A 476 35.73 -12.03 -21.01
CA GLY A 476 36.54 -11.92 -22.21
C GLY A 476 37.91 -12.56 -21.95
N GLY A 477 38.20 -13.63 -22.66
CA GLY A 477 39.53 -14.16 -22.71
C GLY A 477 40.44 -13.04 -23.21
N LYS A 478 41.19 -12.40 -22.33
CA LYS A 478 42.39 -11.71 -22.75
C LYS A 478 43.23 -12.81 -23.38
N SER A 479 43.25 -12.89 -24.68
CA SER A 479 44.23 -13.61 -25.44
C SER A 479 45.59 -13.08 -24.98
N ASN A 480 46.28 -13.82 -24.14
CA ASN A 480 47.72 -13.65 -23.99
C ASN A 480 48.32 -13.96 -25.36
N GLY A 481 48.53 -12.95 -26.18
CA GLY A 481 49.41 -12.95 -27.33
C GLY A 481 50.72 -12.27 -26.94
#